data_75cd3ed0a21fcd5f11a2f5f2177443e3
#
_entry.id   75cd3ed0a21fcd5f11a2f5f2177443e3
#
_cell.length_a   1.000
_cell.length_b   1.000
_cell.length_c   1.000
_cell.angle_alpha   90.00
_cell.angle_beta   90.00
_cell.angle_gamma   90.00
#
_symmetry.space_group_name_H-M   'P 1'
#
loop_
_entity.id
_entity.type
_entity.pdbx_description
1 polymer ?
#
loop_
_entity_poly.entity_id
_entity_poly.type
_entity_poly.pdbx_seq_one_letter_code
_entity_poly.pdbx_strand_id
1 'polypeptide(L)'
;AIGYPVSLALCNSCVNYRTEVDGLHLNVKSDDEVREHYGQLLANFSKVYDGSTLPVVIVAPMLHRQSARRFVLEIMNTPQYGPVISLRPVGASGSATGAHAQSVQLPPLNTFLADRLLDSPAIAPYLYRYRSFEGVDKKALRDFLIGVSNIACEIADLHSMSIDPLLVDANGVIAENTHVVVQTREDSQVDYGHMAIHPYPSKWVSKFQLNDGSPITIRPIRPEDGEQLGTFARDRLSDEARYYRFMQTLKQLPPNLLAKFTKIDYVREMALVLMRPTEQGEELIGVARYSLNPDKTSCEFAVSIGDDWTGHGLAKKLMQRLIDHAKEHGLQLMEGTVLRNNHAMEHLMHSLGFVSKRDPQDLEILIYSLDLLAHDEPHQQSA
;
A
#
# COMPACT_ATOMS: atom_id res chain seq x y z
N ALA A 1 22.17 31.95 -3.41
CA ALA A 1 21.31 33.14 -3.30
C ALA A 1 19.92 32.74 -3.80
N ILE A 2 18.88 33.12 -3.04
CA ILE A 2 17.48 32.74 -3.36
C ILE A 2 16.94 33.59 -4.54
N GLY A 3 17.41 34.80 -4.71
CA GLY A 3 16.89 35.76 -5.69
C GLY A 3 15.59 36.44 -5.23
N TYR A 4 15.35 37.66 -5.73
CA TYR A 4 14.14 38.41 -5.44
C TYR A 4 13.08 38.29 -6.55
N PRO A 5 11.79 38.46 -6.26
CA PRO A 5 11.20 38.73 -4.93
C PRO A 5 11.13 37.49 -4.04
N VAL A 6 11.13 37.71 -2.72
CA VAL A 6 11.01 36.67 -1.71
C VAL A 6 9.76 36.86 -0.85
N SER A 7 9.34 35.81 -0.16
CA SER A 7 8.36 35.85 0.93
C SER A 7 9.05 35.58 2.26
N LEU A 8 8.61 36.23 3.33
CA LEU A 8 9.01 35.96 4.70
C LEU A 8 7.80 35.44 5.48
N ALA A 9 7.97 34.31 6.15
CA ALA A 9 6.90 33.72 6.94
C ALA A 9 7.40 33.22 8.30
N LEU A 10 6.64 33.50 9.36
CA LEU A 10 6.82 32.82 10.64
C LEU A 10 6.51 31.35 10.49
N CYS A 11 7.44 30.52 10.96
CA CYS A 11 7.31 29.07 10.98
C CYS A 11 7.53 28.59 12.42
N ASN A 12 6.44 28.36 13.14
CA ASN A 12 6.51 27.82 14.48
C ASN A 12 5.33 26.87 14.70
N SER A 13 5.55 25.78 15.42
CA SER A 13 4.51 24.80 15.76
C SER A 13 3.33 25.40 16.54
N CYS A 14 3.52 26.55 17.16
CA CYS A 14 2.47 27.26 17.90
C CYS A 14 1.61 28.22 17.05
N VAL A 15 2.02 28.49 15.79
CA VAL A 15 1.29 29.42 14.90
C VAL A 15 0.44 28.68 13.91
N ASN A 16 -0.81 28.40 14.28
CA ASN A 16 -1.75 27.67 13.41
C ASN A 16 -2.24 28.53 12.23
N TYR A 17 -2.35 29.86 12.39
CA TYR A 17 -2.81 30.76 11.36
C TYR A 17 -1.85 31.97 11.23
N ARG A 18 -0.96 31.94 10.23
CA ARG A 18 0.04 32.98 9.96
C ARG A 18 -0.58 34.37 9.71
N THR A 19 -1.77 34.40 9.14
CA THR A 19 -2.52 35.61 8.84
C THR A 19 -3.10 36.29 10.09
N GLU A 20 -3.42 35.56 11.13
CA GLU A 20 -3.98 36.13 12.37
C GLU A 20 -2.95 36.91 13.20
N VAL A 21 -1.67 36.57 13.08
CA VAL A 21 -0.55 37.21 13.78
C VAL A 21 0.25 38.13 12.87
N ASP A 22 -0.27 38.46 11.67
CA ASP A 22 0.47 39.21 10.64
C ASP A 22 1.89 38.62 10.41
N GLY A 23 1.93 37.30 10.32
CA GLY A 23 3.15 36.48 10.28
C GLY A 23 3.64 36.17 8.87
N LEU A 24 3.16 36.88 7.83
CA LEU A 24 3.51 36.63 6.43
C LEU A 24 3.67 37.94 5.66
N HIS A 25 4.87 38.16 5.11
CA HIS A 25 5.15 39.24 4.16
C HIS A 25 5.46 38.67 2.78
N LEU A 26 4.78 39.19 1.77
CA LEU A 26 4.93 38.74 0.37
C LEU A 26 5.56 39.84 -0.48
N ASN A 27 6.16 39.47 -1.61
CA ASN A 27 6.71 40.37 -2.62
C ASN A 27 7.80 41.31 -2.09
N VAL A 28 8.65 40.80 -1.22
CA VAL A 28 9.80 41.52 -0.66
C VAL A 28 10.92 41.52 -1.70
N LYS A 29 11.43 42.72 -2.05
CA LYS A 29 12.26 42.96 -3.24
C LYS A 29 13.71 43.32 -2.96
N SER A 30 14.05 43.59 -1.70
CA SER A 30 15.40 44.02 -1.33
C SER A 30 15.83 43.49 0.03
N ASP A 31 17.14 43.54 0.28
CA ASP A 31 17.73 43.16 1.57
C ASP A 31 17.25 44.04 2.71
N ASP A 32 17.01 45.31 2.44
CA ASP A 32 16.54 46.25 3.46
C ASP A 32 15.08 46.00 3.85
N GLU A 33 14.22 45.70 2.87
CA GLU A 33 12.85 45.25 3.11
C GLU A 33 12.84 43.90 3.90
N VAL A 34 13.75 43.00 3.60
CA VAL A 34 13.88 41.71 4.34
C VAL A 34 14.19 42.00 5.82
N ARG A 35 15.13 42.91 6.12
CA ARG A 35 15.49 43.23 7.51
C ARG A 35 14.34 43.95 8.25
N GLU A 36 13.65 44.86 7.58
CA GLU A 36 12.50 45.55 8.14
C GLU A 36 11.37 44.58 8.48
N HIS A 37 10.94 43.77 7.51
CA HIS A 37 9.86 42.77 7.69
C HIS A 37 10.24 41.69 8.69
N TYR A 38 11.50 41.28 8.74
CA TYR A 38 11.99 40.35 9.75
C TYR A 38 11.79 40.94 11.17
N GLY A 39 12.16 42.21 11.36
CA GLY A 39 11.93 42.90 12.65
C GLY A 39 10.45 42.99 13.01
N GLN A 40 9.58 43.27 12.03
CA GLN A 40 8.12 43.32 12.24
C GLN A 40 7.56 41.95 12.64
N LEU A 41 7.98 40.88 11.96
CA LEU A 41 7.57 39.52 12.30
C LEU A 41 7.96 39.11 13.72
N LEU A 42 9.19 39.43 14.15
CA LEU A 42 9.62 39.16 15.52
C LEU A 42 8.82 39.95 16.55
N ALA A 43 8.54 41.21 16.28
CA ALA A 43 7.74 42.07 17.16
C ALA A 43 6.28 41.55 17.27
N ASN A 44 5.70 41.13 16.18
CA ASN A 44 4.35 40.54 16.16
C ASN A 44 4.30 39.21 16.91
N PHE A 45 5.31 38.33 16.72
CA PHE A 45 5.42 37.08 17.47
C PHE A 45 5.49 37.32 18.99
N SER A 46 6.30 38.30 19.43
CA SER A 46 6.49 38.63 20.85
C SER A 46 5.22 39.16 21.53
N LYS A 47 4.24 39.68 20.78
CA LYS A 47 2.95 40.16 21.33
C LYS A 47 2.02 38.98 21.69
N VAL A 48 2.19 37.85 21.05
CA VAL A 48 1.26 36.72 21.16
C VAL A 48 1.85 35.57 21.98
N TYR A 49 3.18 35.45 22.03
CA TYR A 49 3.89 34.34 22.69
C TYR A 49 4.83 34.83 23.78
N ASP A 50 4.87 34.12 24.89
CA ASP A 50 5.52 34.50 26.17
C ASP A 50 7.05 34.27 26.24
N GLY A 51 7.71 34.02 25.11
CA GLY A 51 9.16 33.87 25.05
C GLY A 51 9.71 32.47 25.36
N SER A 52 8.88 31.49 25.61
CA SER A 52 9.30 30.08 25.81
C SER A 52 9.75 29.39 24.53
N THR A 53 9.40 29.93 23.38
CA THR A 53 9.68 29.38 22.06
C THR A 53 10.42 30.41 21.19
N LEU A 54 11.52 30.00 20.55
CA LEU A 54 12.24 30.85 19.62
C LEU A 54 11.48 31.00 18.30
N PRO A 55 11.29 32.24 17.79
CA PRO A 55 10.67 32.45 16.49
C PRO A 55 11.57 31.96 15.35
N VAL A 56 11.01 31.23 14.43
CA VAL A 56 11.68 30.84 13.19
C VAL A 56 11.03 31.58 12.03
N VAL A 57 11.83 32.30 11.25
CA VAL A 57 11.37 32.99 10.04
C VAL A 57 11.97 32.28 8.82
N ILE A 58 11.11 31.83 7.93
CA ILE A 58 11.51 31.24 6.64
C ILE A 58 11.49 32.33 5.59
N VAL A 59 12.59 32.43 4.84
CA VAL A 59 12.70 33.26 3.63
C VAL A 59 12.68 32.30 2.43
N ALA A 60 11.69 32.43 1.56
CA ALA A 60 11.52 31.58 0.39
C ALA A 60 11.35 32.41 -0.89
N PRO A 61 11.74 31.89 -2.07
CA PRO A 61 11.44 32.54 -3.32
C PRO A 61 9.94 32.72 -3.46
N MET A 62 9.51 33.89 -3.95
CA MET A 62 8.09 34.10 -4.19
C MET A 62 7.65 33.35 -5.46
N LEU A 63 6.78 32.39 -5.26
CA LEU A 63 6.23 31.60 -6.37
C LEU A 63 5.07 32.37 -7.02
N HIS A 64 5.38 33.12 -8.11
CA HIS A 64 4.36 33.78 -8.92
C HIS A 64 3.74 32.78 -9.91
N ARG A 65 2.72 32.03 -9.45
CA ARG A 65 1.91 31.16 -10.30
C ARG A 65 0.49 31.72 -10.41
N GLN A 66 0.35 32.87 -11.10
CA GLN A 66 -0.95 33.55 -11.25
C GLN A 66 -2.02 32.69 -11.96
N SER A 67 -1.61 31.74 -12.78
CA SER A 67 -2.51 30.83 -13.49
C SER A 67 -2.79 29.52 -12.76
N ALA A 68 -2.14 29.29 -11.61
CA ALA A 68 -2.32 28.03 -10.88
C ALA A 68 -3.75 27.89 -10.32
N ARG A 69 -4.29 26.70 -10.45
CA ARG A 69 -5.50 26.28 -9.76
C ARG A 69 -5.13 25.95 -8.32
N ARG A 70 -5.99 26.34 -7.40
CA ARG A 70 -5.81 26.11 -5.97
C ARG A 70 -6.71 24.98 -5.52
N PHE A 71 -6.11 23.97 -4.90
CA PHE A 71 -6.82 22.88 -4.26
C PHE A 71 -6.42 22.80 -2.79
N VAL A 72 -7.25 22.11 -2.01
CA VAL A 72 -6.87 21.59 -0.69
C VAL A 72 -6.85 20.07 -0.81
N LEU A 73 -5.73 19.50 -0.43
CA LEU A 73 -5.55 18.05 -0.33
C LEU A 73 -5.42 17.68 1.15
N GLU A 74 -6.24 16.75 1.59
CA GLU A 74 -6.25 16.30 2.98
C GLU A 74 -6.18 14.78 3.07
N ILE A 75 -5.42 14.29 4.05
CA ILE A 75 -5.51 12.93 4.57
C ILE A 75 -6.08 13.04 5.98
N MET A 76 -7.13 12.28 6.25
CA MET A 76 -7.69 12.16 7.58
C MET A 76 -7.80 10.68 7.95
N ASN A 77 -7.30 10.32 9.13
CA ASN A 77 -7.49 8.98 9.65
C ASN A 77 -8.88 8.87 10.29
N THR A 78 -9.70 7.96 9.78
CA THR A 78 -11.06 7.71 10.27
C THR A 78 -11.11 6.37 11.00
N PRO A 79 -11.96 6.23 12.05
CA PRO A 79 -12.07 4.98 12.81
C PRO A 79 -12.52 3.78 11.97
N GLN A 80 -13.35 4.03 10.92
CA GLN A 80 -13.96 2.97 10.12
C GLN A 80 -13.10 2.55 8.92
N TYR A 81 -12.41 3.51 8.29
CA TYR A 81 -11.72 3.29 7.01
C TYR A 81 -10.22 3.56 7.07
N GLY A 82 -9.68 3.87 8.26
CA GLY A 82 -8.30 4.32 8.34
C GLY A 82 -8.08 5.65 7.60
N PRO A 83 -6.94 5.84 6.93
CA PRO A 83 -6.67 7.07 6.20
C PRO A 83 -7.59 7.21 4.97
N VAL A 84 -8.09 8.43 4.78
CA VAL A 84 -8.95 8.83 3.67
C VAL A 84 -8.32 10.04 3.00
N ILE A 85 -8.15 10.01 1.69
CA ILE A 85 -7.62 11.11 0.88
C ILE A 85 -8.79 11.90 0.30
N SER A 86 -8.80 13.22 0.51
CA SER A 86 -9.77 14.13 -0.09
C SER A 86 -9.09 15.25 -0.87
N LEU A 87 -9.67 15.62 -2.00
CA LEU A 87 -9.23 16.75 -2.83
C LEU A 87 -10.43 17.66 -3.09
N ARG A 88 -10.26 18.97 -2.83
CA ARG A 88 -11.28 19.97 -3.11
C ARG A 88 -10.70 21.24 -3.73
N PRO A 89 -11.40 21.90 -4.64
CA PRO A 89 -10.95 23.17 -5.19
C PRO A 89 -11.16 24.31 -4.18
N VAL A 90 -10.32 25.36 -4.27
CA VAL A 90 -10.42 26.58 -3.47
C VAL A 90 -10.67 27.80 -4.37
N GLY A 91 -11.55 28.72 -3.97
CA GLY A 91 -11.80 30.01 -4.64
C GLY A 91 -13.26 30.32 -4.94
N ALA A 92 -13.51 31.47 -5.58
CA ALA A 92 -14.84 32.02 -5.84
C ALA A 92 -15.76 31.10 -6.66
N SER A 93 -15.20 30.16 -7.42
CA SER A 93 -15.96 29.15 -8.17
C SER A 93 -16.46 28.00 -7.29
N GLY A 94 -15.86 27.77 -6.12
CA GLY A 94 -16.31 26.73 -5.18
C GLY A 94 -17.64 27.05 -4.49
N SER A 95 -18.01 28.32 -4.41
CA SER A 95 -19.29 28.76 -3.83
C SER A 95 -20.49 28.53 -4.78
N ALA A 96 -20.24 28.45 -6.10
CA ALA A 96 -21.30 28.24 -7.09
C ALA A 96 -21.74 26.76 -7.20
N THR A 97 -20.91 25.81 -6.76
CA THR A 97 -21.19 24.36 -6.78
C THR A 97 -21.57 23.78 -5.42
N GLY A 98 -21.72 24.62 -4.39
CA GLY A 98 -22.00 24.21 -3.02
C GLY A 98 -20.71 23.97 -2.22
N ALA A 99 -20.69 24.39 -0.97
CA ALA A 99 -19.54 24.39 -0.04
C ALA A 99 -18.93 23.00 0.27
N HIS A 100 -19.32 21.94 -0.44
CA HIS A 100 -18.94 20.55 -0.17
C HIS A 100 -18.50 19.74 -1.40
N ALA A 101 -18.18 20.40 -2.53
CA ALA A 101 -17.70 19.70 -3.71
C ALA A 101 -16.25 19.21 -3.46
N GLN A 102 -16.12 17.97 -3.03
CA GLN A 102 -14.84 17.28 -2.85
C GLN A 102 -14.88 15.91 -3.51
N SER A 103 -13.72 15.40 -3.89
CA SER A 103 -13.54 14.04 -4.32
C SER A 103 -12.76 13.28 -3.24
N VAL A 104 -13.21 12.07 -2.93
CA VAL A 104 -12.68 11.25 -1.83
C VAL A 104 -12.28 9.88 -2.34
N GLN A 105 -11.14 9.36 -1.86
CA GLN A 105 -10.67 8.04 -2.20
C GLN A 105 -9.89 7.42 -1.03
N LEU A 106 -9.94 6.09 -0.92
CA LEU A 106 -9.13 5.36 0.05
C LEU A 106 -7.76 5.02 -0.56
N PRO A 107 -6.65 5.20 0.17
CA PRO A 107 -5.36 4.66 -0.22
C PRO A 107 -5.37 3.12 -0.10
N PRO A 108 -4.52 2.39 -0.84
CA PRO A 108 -3.49 2.88 -1.77
C PRO A 108 -4.08 3.32 -3.12
N LEU A 109 -3.59 4.46 -3.65
CA LEU A 109 -3.94 4.90 -4.98
C LEU A 109 -3.00 4.28 -6.02
N ASN A 110 -3.59 3.73 -7.06
CA ASN A 110 -2.92 3.44 -8.32
C ASN A 110 -3.32 4.50 -9.37
N THR A 111 -2.76 4.40 -10.57
CA THR A 111 -3.06 5.32 -11.68
C THR A 111 -4.56 5.44 -11.96
N PHE A 112 -5.28 4.33 -11.97
CA PHE A 112 -6.72 4.30 -12.23
C PHE A 112 -7.52 5.02 -11.13
N LEU A 113 -7.24 4.74 -9.86
CA LEU A 113 -7.93 5.36 -8.73
C LEU A 113 -7.62 6.85 -8.60
N ALA A 114 -6.37 7.25 -8.88
CA ALA A 114 -5.98 8.65 -8.92
C ALA A 114 -6.68 9.39 -10.07
N ASP A 115 -6.73 8.81 -11.27
CA ASP A 115 -7.47 9.39 -12.39
C ASP A 115 -8.97 9.48 -12.08
N ARG A 116 -9.56 8.45 -11.45
CA ARG A 116 -10.97 8.48 -11.01
C ARG A 116 -11.25 9.62 -10.02
N LEU A 117 -10.32 9.90 -9.11
CA LEU A 117 -10.43 11.04 -8.19
C LEU A 117 -10.42 12.36 -8.96
N LEU A 118 -9.53 12.51 -9.94
CA LEU A 118 -9.38 13.70 -10.77
C LEU A 118 -10.54 13.90 -11.76
N ASP A 119 -11.09 12.83 -12.29
CA ASP A 119 -12.22 12.86 -13.24
C ASP A 119 -13.59 13.01 -12.57
N SER A 120 -13.61 13.10 -11.24
CA SER A 120 -14.84 13.36 -10.50
C SER A 120 -15.48 14.71 -10.90
N PRO A 121 -16.81 14.84 -10.86
CA PRO A 121 -17.51 16.09 -11.18
C PRO A 121 -17.07 17.28 -10.31
N ALA A 122 -16.56 17.01 -9.13
CA ALA A 122 -16.06 18.02 -8.21
C ALA A 122 -14.71 18.63 -8.65
N ILE A 123 -13.86 17.87 -9.33
CA ILE A 123 -12.48 18.24 -9.65
C ILE A 123 -12.29 18.52 -11.14
N ALA A 124 -12.79 17.64 -12.00
CA ALA A 124 -12.58 17.69 -13.45
C ALA A 124 -12.75 19.09 -14.10
N PRO A 125 -13.77 19.89 -13.74
CA PRO A 125 -13.97 21.21 -14.35
C PRO A 125 -12.79 22.17 -14.15
N TYR A 126 -11.98 21.98 -13.10
CA TYR A 126 -10.85 22.84 -12.77
C TYR A 126 -9.56 22.44 -13.47
N LEU A 127 -9.49 21.24 -14.06
CA LEU A 127 -8.27 20.70 -14.66
C LEU A 127 -8.11 21.11 -16.14
N TYR A 128 -9.20 21.44 -16.82
CA TYR A 128 -9.19 21.78 -18.23
C TYR A 128 -8.91 23.26 -18.47
N ARG A 129 -8.54 23.55 -19.73
CA ARG A 129 -8.36 24.92 -20.19
C ARG A 129 -9.68 25.71 -20.07
N TYR A 130 -9.58 26.89 -19.45
CA TYR A 130 -10.72 27.78 -19.30
C TYR A 130 -10.32 29.24 -19.59
N ARG A 131 -10.95 29.87 -20.63
CA ARG A 131 -10.62 31.21 -21.10
C ARG A 131 -9.13 31.36 -21.47
N SER A 132 -8.40 32.25 -20.80
CA SER A 132 -6.97 32.52 -20.98
C SER A 132 -6.07 31.60 -20.17
N PHE A 133 -6.63 30.76 -19.28
CA PHE A 133 -5.86 29.85 -18.44
C PHE A 133 -5.68 28.51 -19.14
N GLU A 134 -4.45 28.07 -19.27
CA GLU A 134 -4.12 26.73 -19.80
C GLU A 134 -4.64 25.62 -18.88
N GLY A 135 -4.76 24.41 -19.40
CA GLY A 135 -5.04 23.22 -18.61
C GLY A 135 -3.87 22.90 -17.67
N VAL A 136 -4.15 22.18 -16.61
CA VAL A 136 -3.11 21.76 -15.66
C VAL A 136 -2.35 20.54 -16.18
N ASP A 137 -1.13 20.31 -15.65
CA ASP A 137 -0.42 19.04 -15.82
C ASP A 137 -1.10 17.94 -14.98
N LYS A 138 -2.09 17.28 -15.60
CA LYS A 138 -2.86 16.20 -14.96
C LYS A 138 -1.97 15.02 -14.57
N LYS A 139 -0.90 14.76 -15.35
CA LYS A 139 0.04 13.67 -15.05
C LYS A 139 0.82 13.97 -13.77
N ALA A 140 1.39 15.19 -13.66
CA ALA A 140 2.10 15.59 -12.44
C ALA A 140 1.20 15.57 -11.20
N LEU A 141 -0.07 16.01 -11.33
CA LEU A 141 -1.03 15.96 -10.22
C LEU A 141 -1.38 14.53 -9.83
N ARG A 142 -1.58 13.62 -10.78
CA ARG A 142 -1.80 12.21 -10.54
C ARG A 142 -0.62 11.57 -9.80
N ASP A 143 0.60 11.78 -10.30
CA ASP A 143 1.81 11.22 -9.72
C ASP A 143 2.03 11.76 -8.29
N PHE A 144 1.70 13.03 -8.05
CA PHE A 144 1.71 13.65 -6.72
C PHE A 144 0.70 12.98 -5.76
N LEU A 145 -0.54 12.76 -6.20
CA LEU A 145 -1.57 12.07 -5.41
C LEU A 145 -1.17 10.64 -5.04
N ILE A 146 -0.53 9.91 -5.96
CA ILE A 146 0.03 8.57 -5.70
C ILE A 146 1.14 8.67 -4.64
N GLY A 147 2.03 9.67 -4.74
CA GLY A 147 3.07 9.92 -3.72
C GLY A 147 2.48 10.20 -2.34
N VAL A 148 1.46 11.04 -2.25
CA VAL A 148 0.74 11.32 -0.99
C VAL A 148 0.04 10.07 -0.45
N SER A 149 -0.53 9.26 -1.32
CA SER A 149 -1.13 7.98 -0.94
C SER A 149 -0.10 7.01 -0.34
N ASN A 150 1.12 6.98 -0.89
CA ASN A 150 2.20 6.15 -0.35
C ASN A 150 2.60 6.63 1.07
N ILE A 151 2.64 7.93 1.32
CA ILE A 151 2.85 8.48 2.67
C ILE A 151 1.79 7.95 3.64
N ALA A 152 0.51 7.96 3.24
CA ALA A 152 -0.58 7.44 4.06
C ALA A 152 -0.47 5.93 4.32
N CYS A 153 0.11 5.16 3.39
CA CYS A 153 0.34 3.73 3.56
C CYS A 153 1.54 3.43 4.48
N GLU A 154 2.65 4.17 4.31
CA GLU A 154 3.93 3.87 4.98
C GLU A 154 3.99 4.42 6.42
N ILE A 155 3.23 5.48 6.73
CA ILE A 155 3.28 6.14 8.04
C ILE A 155 2.02 5.78 8.83
N ALA A 156 2.09 4.70 9.63
CA ALA A 156 0.99 4.25 10.45
C ALA A 156 0.52 5.28 11.50
N ASP A 157 1.47 6.07 12.01
CA ASP A 157 1.22 7.12 13.01
C ASP A 157 0.65 8.42 12.41
N LEU A 158 0.44 8.47 11.09
CA LEU A 158 -0.15 9.65 10.45
C LEU A 158 -1.63 9.79 10.86
N HIS A 159 -1.91 10.77 11.70
CA HIS A 159 -3.28 11.10 12.10
C HIS A 159 -3.98 11.96 11.06
N SER A 160 -3.32 13.02 10.60
CA SER A 160 -3.83 13.85 9.50
C SER A 160 -2.69 14.55 8.77
N MET A 161 -2.93 14.86 7.50
CA MET A 161 -2.07 15.70 6.68
C MET A 161 -2.95 16.65 5.86
N SER A 162 -2.61 17.92 5.82
CA SER A 162 -3.30 18.93 5.01
C SER A 162 -2.30 19.72 4.20
N ILE A 163 -2.59 19.92 2.92
CA ILE A 163 -1.85 20.79 2.00
C ILE A 163 -2.83 21.87 1.53
N ASP A 164 -2.66 23.09 2.02
CA ASP A 164 -3.54 24.21 1.73
C ASP A 164 -2.74 25.52 1.56
N PRO A 165 -2.61 26.04 0.33
CA PRO A 165 -3.07 25.47 -0.93
C PRO A 165 -2.10 24.49 -1.57
N LEU A 166 -2.66 23.58 -2.37
CA LEU A 166 -1.95 22.84 -3.40
C LEU A 166 -2.13 23.59 -4.72
N LEU A 167 -1.03 24.11 -5.27
CA LEU A 167 -1.03 24.87 -6.52
C LEU A 167 -0.76 23.94 -7.69
N VAL A 168 -1.60 24.01 -8.73
CA VAL A 168 -1.48 23.16 -9.91
C VAL A 168 -1.66 23.98 -11.18
N ASP A 169 -0.70 23.92 -12.11
CA ASP A 169 -0.76 24.56 -13.42
C ASP A 169 -0.15 23.67 -14.52
N ALA A 170 0.07 24.21 -15.70
CA ALA A 170 0.69 23.50 -16.83
C ALA A 170 2.16 23.09 -16.56
N ASN A 171 2.83 23.67 -15.57
CA ASN A 171 4.22 23.42 -15.20
C ASN A 171 4.35 22.44 -14.00
N GLY A 172 3.25 21.89 -13.53
CA GLY A 172 3.24 20.86 -12.48
C GLY A 172 2.53 21.29 -11.18
N VAL A 173 2.96 20.69 -10.07
CA VAL A 173 2.31 20.77 -8.75
C VAL A 173 3.27 21.37 -7.72
N ILE A 174 2.76 22.23 -6.85
CA ILE A 174 3.49 22.78 -5.70
C ILE A 174 2.63 22.70 -4.45
N ALA A 175 3.16 22.10 -3.39
CA ALA A 175 2.61 22.17 -2.05
C ALA A 175 3.14 23.44 -1.38
N GLU A 176 2.28 24.44 -1.17
CA GLU A 176 2.73 25.72 -0.60
C GLU A 176 2.75 25.69 0.93
N ASN A 177 1.72 25.13 1.54
CA ASN A 177 1.63 25.01 2.98
C ASN A 177 1.17 23.61 3.36
N THR A 178 1.98 22.90 4.16
CA THR A 178 1.70 21.54 4.57
C THR A 178 1.68 21.46 6.09
N HIS A 179 0.61 20.90 6.63
CA HIS A 179 0.45 20.62 8.05
C HIS A 179 0.29 19.11 8.25
N VAL A 180 1.09 18.53 9.14
CA VAL A 180 1.10 17.09 9.43
C VAL A 180 0.92 16.90 10.93
N VAL A 181 -0.01 16.03 11.28
CA VAL A 181 -0.23 15.59 12.67
C VAL A 181 0.06 14.11 12.75
N VAL A 182 0.95 13.75 13.67
CA VAL A 182 1.27 12.36 13.99
C VAL A 182 0.79 12.03 15.39
N GLN A 183 0.30 10.81 15.58
CA GLN A 183 -0.17 10.30 16.85
C GLN A 183 0.31 8.87 17.01
N THR A 184 1.17 8.62 18.01
CA THR A 184 1.67 7.28 18.29
C THR A 184 0.51 6.32 18.58
N ARG A 185 0.51 5.18 17.93
CA ARG A 185 -0.49 4.12 18.12
C ARG A 185 0.10 3.00 18.99
N GLU A 186 -0.68 2.52 19.92
CA GLU A 186 -0.28 1.40 20.79
C GLU A 186 -0.26 0.05 20.04
N ASP A 187 -1.03 -0.08 18.93
CA ASP A 187 -1.23 -1.31 18.17
C ASP A 187 -0.35 -1.44 16.89
N SER A 188 0.82 -0.83 16.84
CA SER A 188 1.66 -0.75 15.62
C SER A 188 2.39 -2.06 15.23
N GLN A 189 1.99 -3.21 15.74
CA GLN A 189 2.68 -4.48 15.46
C GLN A 189 2.30 -5.16 14.13
N VAL A 190 1.23 -4.73 13.47
CA VAL A 190 0.78 -5.33 12.21
C VAL A 190 1.07 -4.37 11.05
N ASP A 191 1.86 -4.82 10.08
CA ASP A 191 2.10 -4.09 8.84
C ASP A 191 0.76 -3.67 8.21
N TYR A 192 0.63 -2.35 7.96
CA TYR A 192 -0.58 -1.75 7.36
C TYR A 192 -1.89 -1.95 8.15
N GLY A 193 -1.85 -2.33 9.44
CA GLY A 193 -3.04 -2.52 10.29
C GLY A 193 -3.94 -1.27 10.44
N HIS A 194 -3.43 -0.09 10.07
CA HIS A 194 -4.16 1.17 10.03
C HIS A 194 -4.95 1.39 8.73
N MET A 195 -4.77 0.52 7.73
CA MET A 195 -5.36 0.65 6.39
C MET A 195 -6.62 -0.21 6.25
N ALA A 196 -7.67 0.34 5.63
CA ALA A 196 -8.85 -0.45 5.22
C ALA A 196 -8.57 -1.30 3.98
N ILE A 197 -7.69 -0.83 3.10
CA ILE A 197 -7.23 -1.53 1.91
C ILE A 197 -5.72 -1.68 2.03
N HIS A 198 -5.25 -2.93 2.12
CA HIS A 198 -3.83 -3.19 2.25
C HIS A 198 -3.13 -3.02 0.89
N PRO A 199 -1.97 -2.36 0.85
CA PRO A 199 -1.18 -2.24 -0.37
C PRO A 199 -0.64 -3.61 -0.78
N TYR A 200 -0.31 -3.76 -2.08
CA TYR A 200 0.32 -4.96 -2.58
C TYR A 200 1.68 -5.20 -1.87
N PRO A 201 1.88 -6.35 -1.21
CA PRO A 201 3.05 -6.58 -0.38
C PRO A 201 4.30 -6.91 -1.22
N SER A 202 4.84 -5.90 -1.88
CA SER A 202 5.96 -6.01 -2.84
C SER A 202 7.27 -6.52 -2.22
N LYS A 203 7.46 -6.40 -0.90
CA LYS A 203 8.61 -6.97 -0.18
C LYS A 203 8.71 -8.49 -0.32
N TRP A 204 7.61 -9.16 -0.63
CA TRP A 204 7.56 -10.62 -0.82
C TRP A 204 7.84 -11.06 -2.27
N VAL A 205 8.15 -10.13 -3.16
CA VAL A 205 8.63 -10.45 -4.51
C VAL A 205 10.09 -10.87 -4.44
N SER A 206 10.40 -12.05 -4.97
CA SER A 206 11.78 -12.56 -5.07
C SER A 206 12.00 -13.28 -6.39
N LYS A 207 13.23 -13.19 -6.90
CA LYS A 207 13.64 -13.85 -8.14
C LYS A 207 14.76 -14.84 -7.85
N PHE A 208 14.74 -15.96 -8.52
CA PHE A 208 15.81 -16.96 -8.46
C PHE A 208 15.90 -17.72 -9.78
N GLN A 209 16.91 -18.55 -9.93
CA GLN A 209 17.10 -19.42 -11.09
C GLN A 209 17.00 -20.89 -10.67
N LEU A 210 16.42 -21.70 -11.52
CA LEU A 210 16.49 -23.16 -11.40
C LEU A 210 17.88 -23.67 -11.78
N ASN A 211 18.14 -24.96 -11.53
CA ASN A 211 19.44 -25.58 -11.87
C ASN A 211 19.75 -25.54 -13.37
N ASP A 212 18.74 -25.46 -14.21
CA ASP A 212 18.86 -25.32 -15.67
C ASP A 212 19.06 -23.86 -16.14
N GLY A 213 19.14 -22.91 -15.20
CA GLY A 213 19.26 -21.47 -15.47
C GLY A 213 17.94 -20.76 -15.74
N SER A 214 16.80 -21.46 -15.75
CA SER A 214 15.49 -20.84 -15.98
C SER A 214 15.13 -19.85 -14.85
N PRO A 215 14.84 -18.59 -15.15
CA PRO A 215 14.46 -17.62 -14.15
C PRO A 215 13.03 -17.84 -13.65
N ILE A 216 12.84 -17.79 -12.34
CA ILE A 216 11.53 -17.91 -11.68
C ILE A 216 11.33 -16.70 -10.75
N THR A 217 10.11 -16.18 -10.73
CA THR A 217 9.68 -15.14 -9.79
C THR A 217 8.67 -15.71 -8.81
N ILE A 218 8.93 -15.55 -7.50
CA ILE A 218 7.89 -15.70 -6.46
C ILE A 218 7.33 -14.32 -6.18
N ARG A 219 6.03 -14.18 -6.19
CA ARG A 219 5.35 -12.94 -5.83
C ARG A 219 3.96 -13.19 -5.24
N PRO A 220 3.42 -12.26 -4.46
CA PRO A 220 2.01 -12.32 -4.09
C PRO A 220 1.11 -12.34 -5.33
N ILE A 221 -0.01 -13.06 -5.21
CA ILE A 221 -1.01 -13.13 -6.28
C ILE A 221 -1.68 -11.77 -6.47
N ARG A 222 -2.11 -11.48 -7.70
CA ARG A 222 -2.80 -10.23 -8.06
C ARG A 222 -4.20 -10.53 -8.59
N PRO A 223 -5.14 -9.59 -8.54
CA PRO A 223 -6.45 -9.76 -9.16
C PRO A 223 -6.39 -10.13 -10.65
N GLU A 224 -5.38 -9.62 -11.37
CA GLU A 224 -5.15 -9.85 -12.80
C GLU A 224 -4.71 -11.29 -13.11
N ASP A 225 -4.22 -12.02 -12.12
CA ASP A 225 -3.77 -13.42 -12.30
C ASP A 225 -4.94 -14.42 -12.44
N GLY A 226 -6.19 -13.96 -12.39
CA GLY A 226 -7.37 -14.85 -12.41
C GLY A 226 -7.43 -15.76 -13.61
N GLU A 227 -7.13 -15.27 -14.80
CA GLU A 227 -7.12 -16.08 -16.03
C GLU A 227 -5.97 -17.09 -16.01
N GLN A 228 -4.77 -16.68 -15.60
CA GLN A 228 -3.60 -17.57 -15.48
C GLN A 228 -3.80 -18.65 -14.43
N LEU A 229 -4.42 -18.31 -13.28
CA LEU A 229 -4.77 -19.30 -12.24
C LEU A 229 -5.79 -20.32 -12.76
N GLY A 230 -6.77 -19.87 -13.56
CA GLY A 230 -7.74 -20.75 -14.22
C GLY A 230 -7.07 -21.72 -15.21
N THR A 231 -6.17 -21.21 -16.04
CA THR A 231 -5.37 -21.99 -16.99
C THR A 231 -4.45 -22.97 -16.27
N PHE A 232 -3.75 -22.52 -15.23
CA PHE A 232 -2.91 -23.39 -14.39
C PHE A 232 -3.71 -24.57 -13.81
N ALA A 233 -4.86 -24.30 -13.19
CA ALA A 233 -5.67 -25.35 -12.57
C ALA A 233 -6.23 -26.35 -13.60
N ARG A 234 -6.56 -25.89 -14.80
CA ARG A 234 -7.13 -26.73 -15.88
C ARG A 234 -6.07 -27.51 -16.62
N ASP A 235 -4.96 -26.87 -16.99
CA ASP A 235 -4.04 -27.38 -18.00
C ASP A 235 -2.70 -27.87 -17.41
N ARG A 236 -2.35 -27.45 -16.17
CA ARG A 236 -1.09 -27.80 -15.51
C ARG A 236 -1.23 -28.74 -14.33
N LEU A 237 -2.45 -29.03 -13.89
CA LEU A 237 -2.74 -30.01 -12.86
C LEU A 237 -3.48 -31.20 -13.47
N SER A 238 -3.03 -32.40 -13.18
CA SER A 238 -3.78 -33.64 -13.45
C SER A 238 -5.10 -33.68 -12.69
N ASP A 239 -5.99 -34.57 -13.07
CA ASP A 239 -7.25 -34.78 -12.34
C ASP A 239 -7.00 -35.20 -10.89
N GLU A 240 -5.97 -35.96 -10.63
CA GLU A 240 -5.55 -36.38 -9.29
C GLU A 240 -5.02 -35.21 -8.49
N ALA A 241 -4.14 -34.35 -9.04
CA ALA A 241 -3.61 -33.17 -8.39
C ALA A 241 -4.72 -32.16 -8.08
N ARG A 242 -5.69 -31.99 -8.97
CA ARG A 242 -6.89 -31.18 -8.70
C ARG A 242 -7.74 -31.75 -7.56
N TYR A 243 -7.95 -33.06 -7.57
CA TYR A 243 -8.70 -33.73 -6.50
C TYR A 243 -8.00 -33.56 -5.14
N TYR A 244 -6.68 -33.78 -5.07
CA TYR A 244 -5.91 -33.54 -3.86
C TYR A 244 -6.00 -32.08 -3.35
N ARG A 245 -6.08 -31.12 -4.29
CA ARG A 245 -6.13 -29.69 -3.94
C ARG A 245 -7.50 -29.20 -3.47
N PHE A 246 -8.56 -29.72 -4.06
CA PHE A 246 -9.92 -29.18 -3.85
C PHE A 246 -10.84 -30.15 -3.11
N MET A 247 -10.40 -31.37 -2.83
CA MET A 247 -11.19 -32.44 -2.23
C MET A 247 -12.49 -32.74 -2.99
N GLN A 248 -12.53 -32.40 -4.29
CA GLN A 248 -13.67 -32.58 -5.17
C GLN A 248 -13.24 -32.65 -6.64
N THR A 249 -14.05 -33.27 -7.46
CA THR A 249 -13.78 -33.35 -8.90
C THR A 249 -14.17 -32.09 -9.59
N LEU A 250 -13.20 -31.22 -9.90
CA LEU A 250 -13.38 -29.97 -10.64
C LEU A 250 -12.64 -30.04 -11.97
N LYS A 251 -13.37 -29.89 -13.09
CA LYS A 251 -12.73 -29.76 -14.42
C LYS A 251 -12.11 -28.39 -14.65
N GLN A 252 -12.73 -27.35 -14.08
CA GLN A 252 -12.26 -25.97 -14.15
C GLN A 252 -12.72 -25.20 -12.91
N LEU A 253 -11.99 -24.17 -12.55
CA LEU A 253 -12.39 -23.28 -11.46
C LEU A 253 -13.48 -22.31 -11.96
N PRO A 254 -14.62 -22.22 -11.29
CA PRO A 254 -15.66 -21.27 -11.66
C PRO A 254 -15.22 -19.81 -11.40
N PRO A 255 -15.75 -18.82 -12.15
CA PRO A 255 -15.31 -17.41 -12.07
C PRO A 255 -15.36 -16.79 -10.66
N ASN A 256 -16.37 -17.15 -9.87
CA ASN A 256 -16.51 -16.68 -8.49
C ASN A 256 -15.38 -17.22 -7.59
N LEU A 257 -14.93 -18.45 -7.81
CA LEU A 257 -13.84 -19.05 -7.05
C LEU A 257 -12.48 -18.45 -7.49
N LEU A 258 -12.29 -18.20 -8.80
CA LEU A 258 -11.12 -17.48 -9.30
C LEU A 258 -11.02 -16.08 -8.69
N ALA A 259 -12.14 -15.35 -8.67
CA ALA A 259 -12.18 -14.03 -8.04
C ALA A 259 -11.87 -14.10 -6.53
N LYS A 260 -12.41 -15.10 -5.81
CA LYS A 260 -12.09 -15.32 -4.40
C LYS A 260 -10.60 -15.61 -4.18
N PHE A 261 -9.97 -16.38 -5.07
CA PHE A 261 -8.58 -16.77 -4.92
C PHE A 261 -7.57 -15.69 -5.33
N THR A 262 -7.97 -14.69 -6.10
CA THR A 262 -7.08 -13.64 -6.60
C THR A 262 -7.31 -12.26 -5.97
N LYS A 263 -8.54 -11.96 -5.55
CA LYS A 263 -8.89 -10.68 -4.90
C LYS A 263 -8.81 -10.83 -3.38
N ILE A 264 -7.62 -11.08 -2.87
CA ILE A 264 -7.35 -11.25 -1.45
C ILE A 264 -6.95 -9.93 -0.80
N ASP A 265 -7.09 -9.82 0.52
CA ASP A 265 -6.77 -8.61 1.28
C ASP A 265 -5.32 -8.57 1.80
N TYR A 266 -4.53 -9.59 1.56
CA TYR A 266 -3.14 -9.79 2.01
C TYR A 266 -2.93 -9.76 3.54
N VAL A 267 -3.99 -9.68 4.33
CA VAL A 267 -3.97 -9.70 5.80
C VAL A 267 -4.53 -11.00 6.35
N ARG A 268 -5.78 -11.30 5.93
CA ARG A 268 -6.44 -12.54 6.33
C ARG A 268 -6.05 -13.71 5.45
N GLU A 269 -5.59 -13.39 4.25
CA GLU A 269 -5.15 -14.38 3.28
C GLU A 269 -3.85 -13.92 2.64
N MET A 270 -2.90 -14.83 2.50
CA MET A 270 -1.73 -14.66 1.66
C MET A 270 -1.68 -15.75 0.61
N ALA A 271 -1.39 -15.38 -0.63
CA ALA A 271 -1.13 -16.32 -1.69
C ALA A 271 0.11 -15.89 -2.47
N LEU A 272 1.08 -16.79 -2.57
CA LEU A 272 2.30 -16.63 -3.34
C LEU A 272 2.21 -17.47 -4.60
N VAL A 273 2.56 -16.91 -5.74
CA VAL A 273 2.61 -17.59 -7.04
C VAL A 273 4.03 -17.70 -7.54
N LEU A 274 4.30 -18.80 -8.23
CA LEU A 274 5.51 -19.04 -9.02
C LEU A 274 5.22 -18.65 -10.46
N MET A 275 5.98 -17.68 -10.97
CA MET A 275 5.84 -17.17 -12.32
C MET A 275 7.11 -17.49 -13.12
N ARG A 276 6.94 -18.04 -14.30
CA ARG A 276 8.00 -18.30 -15.27
C ARG A 276 7.83 -17.36 -16.47
N PRO A 277 8.87 -16.67 -16.92
CA PRO A 277 8.80 -15.91 -18.16
C PRO A 277 8.66 -16.84 -19.38
N THR A 278 7.83 -16.42 -20.33
CA THR A 278 7.63 -17.08 -21.63
C THR A 278 7.71 -16.04 -22.75
N GLU A 279 7.74 -16.45 -24.00
CA GLU A 279 7.73 -15.54 -25.15
C GLU A 279 6.45 -14.67 -25.20
N GLN A 280 5.36 -15.12 -24.59
CA GLN A 280 4.05 -14.45 -24.58
C GLN A 280 3.77 -13.69 -23.28
N GLY A 281 4.75 -13.62 -22.34
CA GLY A 281 4.62 -12.97 -21.04
C GLY A 281 5.07 -13.87 -19.90
N GLU A 282 4.29 -13.95 -18.82
CA GLU A 282 4.58 -14.81 -17.67
C GLU A 282 3.56 -15.96 -17.58
N GLU A 283 3.99 -17.13 -17.15
CA GLU A 283 3.17 -18.31 -16.91
C GLU A 283 3.17 -18.67 -15.43
N LEU A 284 1.98 -18.93 -14.87
CA LEU A 284 1.82 -19.42 -13.51
C LEU A 284 2.06 -20.93 -13.48
N ILE A 285 3.07 -21.36 -12.70
CA ILE A 285 3.48 -22.76 -12.58
C ILE A 285 3.30 -23.35 -11.18
N GLY A 286 2.91 -22.53 -10.20
CA GLY A 286 2.63 -22.99 -8.85
C GLY A 286 2.01 -21.91 -7.98
N VAL A 287 1.29 -22.33 -6.95
CA VAL A 287 0.67 -21.43 -5.96
C VAL A 287 0.69 -22.08 -4.59
N ALA A 288 1.06 -21.30 -3.57
CA ALA A 288 0.82 -21.64 -2.17
C ALA A 288 0.07 -20.49 -1.50
N ARG A 289 -0.83 -20.82 -0.59
CA ARG A 289 -1.62 -19.84 0.13
C ARG A 289 -1.91 -20.28 1.54
N TYR A 290 -2.21 -19.33 2.40
CA TYR A 290 -2.90 -19.59 3.65
C TYR A 290 -4.09 -18.64 3.81
N SER A 291 -5.04 -19.05 4.64
CA SER A 291 -6.15 -18.22 5.13
C SER A 291 -6.15 -18.29 6.66
N LEU A 292 -6.37 -17.16 7.32
CA LEU A 292 -6.49 -17.11 8.78
C LEU A 292 -7.73 -17.86 9.25
N ASN A 293 -7.57 -18.59 10.33
CA ASN A 293 -8.68 -19.17 11.08
C ASN A 293 -9.40 -18.08 11.90
N PRO A 294 -10.63 -18.33 12.38
CA PRO A 294 -11.39 -17.37 13.19
C PRO A 294 -10.69 -16.90 14.47
N ASP A 295 -9.77 -17.70 15.02
CA ASP A 295 -8.96 -17.38 16.20
C ASP A 295 -7.91 -16.29 15.94
N LYS A 296 -7.63 -15.96 14.64
CA LYS A 296 -6.63 -14.98 14.18
C LYS A 296 -5.18 -15.28 14.60
N THR A 297 -4.92 -16.42 15.21
CA THR A 297 -3.59 -16.86 15.65
C THR A 297 -3.09 -18.07 14.87
N SER A 298 -4.00 -18.77 14.20
CA SER A 298 -3.67 -19.89 13.33
C SER A 298 -4.12 -19.66 11.88
N CYS A 299 -3.56 -20.44 10.96
CA CYS A 299 -3.93 -20.38 9.54
C CYS A 299 -3.95 -21.76 8.89
N GLU A 300 -4.81 -21.91 7.87
CA GLU A 300 -4.88 -23.10 7.03
C GLU A 300 -4.14 -22.87 5.72
N PHE A 301 -3.18 -23.75 5.38
CA PHE A 301 -2.41 -23.64 4.15
C PHE A 301 -2.93 -24.56 3.04
N ALA A 302 -2.55 -24.22 1.81
CA ALA A 302 -2.68 -25.09 0.65
C ALA A 302 -1.61 -24.79 -0.38
N VAL A 303 -1.08 -25.80 -1.07
CA VAL A 303 -0.06 -25.64 -2.09
C VAL A 303 -0.38 -26.53 -3.31
N SER A 304 -0.04 -26.03 -4.50
CA SER A 304 -0.10 -26.79 -5.75
C SER A 304 1.03 -26.35 -6.67
N ILE A 305 1.67 -27.31 -7.32
CA ILE A 305 2.70 -27.09 -8.35
C ILE A 305 2.24 -27.81 -9.60
N GLY A 306 2.45 -27.23 -10.77
CA GLY A 306 2.14 -27.87 -12.04
C GLY A 306 2.91 -29.19 -12.19
N ASP A 307 2.27 -30.21 -12.76
CA ASP A 307 2.82 -31.56 -12.81
C ASP A 307 4.19 -31.59 -13.49
N ASP A 308 4.38 -30.82 -14.56
CA ASP A 308 5.66 -30.67 -15.27
C ASP A 308 6.78 -30.06 -14.40
N TRP A 309 6.44 -29.48 -13.24
CA TRP A 309 7.34 -28.75 -12.35
C TRP A 309 7.55 -29.43 -11.01
N THR A 310 7.01 -30.64 -10.85
CA THR A 310 7.23 -31.44 -9.66
C THR A 310 8.67 -31.97 -9.59
N GLY A 311 9.17 -32.27 -8.38
CA GLY A 311 10.54 -32.78 -8.20
C GLY A 311 11.66 -31.72 -8.26
N HIS A 312 11.38 -30.44 -8.57
CA HIS A 312 12.37 -29.36 -8.65
C HIS A 312 12.55 -28.57 -7.34
N GLY A 313 11.97 -29.04 -6.24
CA GLY A 313 12.05 -28.34 -4.93
C GLY A 313 11.20 -27.06 -4.83
N LEU A 314 10.41 -26.76 -5.86
CA LEU A 314 9.63 -25.51 -5.93
C LEU A 314 8.55 -25.43 -4.84
N ALA A 315 7.85 -26.52 -4.56
CA ALA A 315 6.86 -26.59 -3.48
C ALA A 315 7.47 -26.25 -2.13
N LYS A 316 8.65 -26.82 -1.82
CA LYS A 316 9.36 -26.53 -0.57
C LYS A 316 9.74 -25.06 -0.45
N LYS A 317 10.30 -24.49 -1.53
CA LYS A 317 10.71 -23.08 -1.57
C LYS A 317 9.52 -22.13 -1.42
N LEU A 318 8.40 -22.44 -2.07
CA LEU A 318 7.18 -21.64 -2.01
C LEU A 318 6.55 -21.71 -0.61
N MET A 319 6.45 -22.90 -0.03
CA MET A 319 5.94 -23.08 1.33
C MET A 319 6.83 -22.44 2.38
N GLN A 320 8.17 -22.51 2.24
CA GLN A 320 9.07 -21.82 3.16
C GLN A 320 8.81 -20.32 3.18
N ARG A 321 8.66 -19.69 2.01
CA ARG A 321 8.32 -18.24 1.92
C ARG A 321 6.95 -17.94 2.54
N LEU A 322 6.00 -18.85 2.41
CA LEU A 322 4.68 -18.70 3.02
C LEU A 322 4.75 -18.83 4.55
N ILE A 323 5.55 -19.75 5.07
CA ILE A 323 5.83 -19.92 6.50
C ILE A 323 6.53 -18.68 7.06
N ASP A 324 7.56 -18.16 6.36
CA ASP A 324 8.26 -16.94 6.76
C ASP A 324 7.29 -15.74 6.87
N HIS A 325 6.38 -15.61 5.89
CA HIS A 325 5.33 -14.60 5.93
C HIS A 325 4.40 -14.77 7.13
N ALA A 326 3.96 -15.99 7.42
CA ALA A 326 3.09 -16.28 8.55
C ALA A 326 3.77 -15.95 9.91
N LYS A 327 5.05 -16.31 10.06
CA LYS A 327 5.88 -15.96 11.23
C LYS A 327 6.00 -14.45 11.40
N GLU A 328 6.30 -13.71 10.33
CA GLU A 328 6.45 -12.25 10.36
C GLU A 328 5.14 -11.54 10.76
N HIS A 329 3.99 -12.18 10.44
CA HIS A 329 2.66 -11.66 10.82
C HIS A 329 2.18 -12.15 12.19
N GLY A 330 3.07 -12.77 12.99
CA GLY A 330 2.79 -13.17 14.37
C GLY A 330 1.85 -14.36 14.51
N LEU A 331 1.67 -15.18 13.45
CA LEU A 331 0.87 -16.40 13.54
C LEU A 331 1.60 -17.45 14.36
N GLN A 332 0.85 -18.23 15.12
CA GLN A 332 1.38 -19.22 16.06
C GLN A 332 1.36 -20.63 15.49
N LEU A 333 0.38 -20.93 14.64
CA LEU A 333 0.16 -22.26 14.10
C LEU A 333 -0.23 -22.21 12.64
N MET A 334 0.41 -23.06 11.81
CA MET A 334 -0.01 -23.31 10.42
C MET A 334 -0.45 -24.76 10.29
N GLU A 335 -1.66 -24.97 9.80
CA GLU A 335 -2.23 -26.31 9.62
C GLU A 335 -2.75 -26.51 8.20
N GLY A 336 -2.96 -27.78 7.82
CA GLY A 336 -3.56 -28.12 6.55
C GLY A 336 -4.00 -29.59 6.52
N THR A 337 -5.05 -29.84 5.78
CA THR A 337 -5.63 -31.18 5.56
C THR A 337 -5.03 -31.82 4.31
N VAL A 338 -4.60 -33.06 4.43
CA VAL A 338 -3.96 -33.82 3.35
C VAL A 338 -4.58 -35.23 3.28
N LEU A 339 -4.94 -35.64 2.09
CA LEU A 339 -5.39 -37.03 1.88
C LEU A 339 -4.24 -38.01 2.13
N ARG A 340 -4.52 -39.10 2.83
CA ARG A 340 -3.52 -40.07 3.28
C ARG A 340 -2.75 -40.78 2.14
N ASN A 341 -3.33 -40.83 0.95
CA ASN A 341 -2.68 -41.38 -0.24
C ASN A 341 -1.81 -40.35 -1.00
N ASN A 342 -1.75 -39.08 -0.53
CA ASN A 342 -0.91 -38.05 -1.15
C ASN A 342 0.51 -38.08 -0.57
N HIS A 343 1.31 -39.10 -0.97
CA HIS A 343 2.67 -39.27 -0.47
C HIS A 343 3.62 -38.14 -0.83
N ALA A 344 3.41 -37.45 -1.95
CA ALA A 344 4.22 -36.28 -2.33
C ALA A 344 4.06 -35.16 -1.32
N MET A 345 2.83 -34.86 -0.88
CA MET A 345 2.55 -33.88 0.13
C MET A 345 3.08 -34.32 1.50
N GLU A 346 2.94 -35.56 1.87
CA GLU A 346 3.51 -36.13 3.11
C GLU A 346 5.02 -35.86 3.20
N HIS A 347 5.78 -36.20 2.17
CA HIS A 347 7.21 -35.92 2.10
C HIS A 347 7.55 -34.44 2.21
N LEU A 348 6.78 -33.59 1.54
CA LEU A 348 6.95 -32.13 1.61
C LEU A 348 6.74 -31.63 3.04
N MET A 349 5.64 -32.01 3.68
CA MET A 349 5.31 -31.58 5.05
C MET A 349 6.38 -32.00 6.06
N HIS A 350 6.82 -33.28 6.02
CA HIS A 350 7.90 -33.72 6.89
C HIS A 350 9.21 -32.97 6.65
N SER A 351 9.54 -32.66 5.37
CA SER A 351 10.74 -31.89 5.03
C SER A 351 10.71 -30.44 5.53
N LEU A 352 9.55 -29.90 5.87
CA LEU A 352 9.30 -28.57 6.41
C LEU A 352 9.09 -28.56 7.93
N GLY A 353 9.12 -29.74 8.59
CA GLY A 353 8.98 -29.86 10.03
C GLY A 353 7.54 -29.93 10.53
N PHE A 354 6.56 -30.15 9.64
CA PHE A 354 5.18 -30.38 10.08
C PHE A 354 5.02 -31.74 10.76
N VAL A 355 4.17 -31.75 11.78
CA VAL A 355 3.75 -32.95 12.50
C VAL A 355 2.36 -33.35 12.06
N SER A 356 2.12 -34.65 11.81
CA SER A 356 0.82 -35.16 11.38
C SER A 356 0.04 -35.80 12.52
N LYS A 357 -1.27 -35.62 12.49
CA LYS A 357 -2.24 -36.37 13.30
C LYS A 357 -3.40 -36.81 12.42
N ARG A 358 -4.08 -37.92 12.82
CA ARG A 358 -5.28 -38.38 12.12
C ARG A 358 -6.44 -37.43 12.42
N ASP A 359 -7.26 -37.17 11.38
CA ASP A 359 -8.54 -36.52 11.59
C ASP A 359 -9.49 -37.47 12.38
N PRO A 360 -10.08 -37.05 13.50
CA PRO A 360 -11.04 -37.85 14.25
C PRO A 360 -12.33 -38.16 13.47
N GLN A 361 -12.68 -37.34 12.49
CA GLN A 361 -13.93 -37.42 11.73
C GLN A 361 -13.78 -38.13 10.41
N ASP A 362 -12.57 -38.15 9.82
CA ASP A 362 -12.30 -38.80 8.55
C ASP A 362 -10.95 -39.54 8.56
N LEU A 363 -10.98 -40.87 8.48
CA LEU A 363 -9.78 -41.74 8.51
C LEU A 363 -8.90 -41.61 7.27
N GLU A 364 -9.40 -41.05 6.18
CA GLU A 364 -8.65 -40.80 4.96
C GLU A 364 -7.88 -39.50 4.97
N ILE A 365 -8.10 -38.65 6.00
CA ILE A 365 -7.49 -37.32 6.15
C ILE A 365 -6.43 -37.38 7.25
N LEU A 366 -5.28 -36.75 6.94
CA LEU A 366 -4.25 -36.35 7.91
C LEU A 366 -4.25 -34.84 8.06
N ILE A 367 -4.19 -34.37 9.31
CA ILE A 367 -4.00 -32.96 9.62
C ILE A 367 -2.52 -32.75 9.91
N TYR A 368 -1.86 -31.92 9.12
CA TYR A 368 -0.49 -31.50 9.31
C TYR A 368 -0.47 -30.16 10.02
N SER A 369 0.37 -30.01 11.04
CA SER A 369 0.50 -28.77 11.81
C SER A 369 1.96 -28.42 12.05
N LEU A 370 2.29 -27.12 11.97
CA LEU A 370 3.60 -26.53 12.24
C LEU A 370 3.44 -25.44 13.29
N ASP A 371 4.15 -25.58 14.40
CA ASP A 371 4.30 -24.51 15.39
C ASP A 371 5.24 -23.44 14.84
N LEU A 372 4.73 -22.24 14.65
CA LEU A 372 5.47 -21.10 14.10
C LEU A 372 6.25 -20.32 15.17
N LEU A 373 5.95 -20.54 16.46
CA LEU A 373 6.65 -19.92 17.60
C LEU A 373 7.88 -20.71 18.04
N ALA A 374 7.99 -21.99 17.63
CA ALA A 374 9.16 -22.80 17.93
C ALA A 374 10.39 -22.10 17.34
N HIS A 375 11.34 -21.73 18.21
CA HIS A 375 12.62 -21.18 17.79
C HIS A 375 13.33 -22.18 16.88
N ASP A 376 13.89 -21.72 15.76
CA ASP A 376 14.82 -22.48 14.94
C ASP A 376 16.05 -22.83 15.79
N GLU A 377 16.00 -23.93 16.55
CA GLU A 377 17.23 -24.52 17.04
C GLU A 377 18.00 -25.05 15.83
N PRO A 378 19.25 -24.59 15.61
CA PRO A 378 20.04 -25.13 14.52
C PRO A 378 20.21 -26.62 14.74
N HIS A 379 19.70 -27.41 13.79
CA HIS A 379 19.98 -28.86 13.73
C HIS A 379 21.49 -29.05 13.80
N GLN A 380 22.01 -29.35 14.99
CA GLN A 380 23.34 -29.94 15.14
C GLN A 380 23.32 -31.28 14.40
N GLN A 381 23.98 -31.27 13.26
CA GLN A 381 24.36 -32.51 12.57
C GLN A 381 25.19 -33.32 13.56
N SER A 382 24.61 -34.37 14.12
CA SER A 382 25.36 -35.43 14.77
C SER A 382 26.08 -36.23 13.68
N ALA A 383 27.42 -36.28 13.85
CA ALA A 383 28.40 -36.96 13.04
C ALA A 383 28.12 -38.45 12.84
#